data_955076cb903992ecf02cd25b5df8191d
#
_entry.id   955076cb903992ecf02cd25b5df8191d
#
_cell.length_a   1.000
_cell.length_b   1.000
_cell.length_c   1.000
_cell.angle_alpha   90.00
_cell.angle_beta   90.00
_cell.angle_gamma   90.00
#
_symmetry.space_group_name_H-M   'P 1'
#
loop_
_entity.id
_entity.type
_entity.pdbx_description
1 polymer ?
#
loop_
_entity_poly.entity_id
_entity_poly.type
_entity_poly.pdbx_seq_one_letter_code
_entity_poly.pdbx_strand_id
1 'polypeptide(L)'
;MKAALRPILELLAVIPGLLLAYFPVKSYLMPSPGRLAARLLPLMVGACVGGGLLCLRFQCSTEAAQAVLALAAALVYMKTLRISRWKSGTIALSVCAVFACINSISRAVSAALLIYARAPWLEPWLCLSAGIFYNVACWLFTAAAYYPSTHAVRTMVEDEHFAQTWYVFWLLPLIFILLNIVMTPRYQATLQTGRVLQVYIVFSIALLMLLLCFYAIFLLMAVSLNRNARLRQENQLLIMQRQRYESLKTAIEEARQARHDLRHQLNQISMLVEEGDMEGLRGFLARSVSRIPSLETRFCENNAADSVVGYYCGLCRREGIPIHVRLDLPETLPVDEMDLCLVLSNLLENALEASLHTAAARRQIAVTAYLHAARLLLIEVENPFDGTVKENDGVFRSSKRKGDGVGLQSVRHIAERSGGASTFTYQDGVFRARVMLRG
;
A
#
# COMPACT_ATOMS: atom_id res chain seq x y z
N MET A 1 18.16 -39.33 39.24
CA MET A 1 17.33 -39.26 38.02
C MET A 1 16.22 -38.23 38.09
N LYS A 2 15.34 -38.22 39.12
CA LYS A 2 14.26 -37.20 39.24
C LYS A 2 14.74 -35.77 39.34
N ALA A 3 15.89 -35.45 39.95
CA ALA A 3 16.43 -34.10 40.06
C ALA A 3 16.90 -33.54 38.72
N ALA A 4 17.50 -34.38 37.86
CA ALA A 4 17.98 -33.96 36.55
C ALA A 4 16.82 -33.69 35.54
N LEU A 5 15.67 -34.34 35.74
CA LEU A 5 14.51 -34.20 34.87
C LEU A 5 13.85 -32.80 34.97
N ARG A 6 13.90 -32.15 36.13
CA ARG A 6 13.23 -30.87 36.39
C ARG A 6 13.77 -29.72 35.48
N PRO A 7 15.06 -29.39 35.48
CA PRO A 7 15.58 -28.32 34.61
C PRO A 7 15.46 -28.67 33.11
N ILE A 8 15.55 -29.98 32.76
CA ILE A 8 15.37 -30.40 31.36
C ILE A 8 13.93 -30.13 30.91
N LEU A 9 12.91 -30.43 31.72
CA LEU A 9 11.51 -30.15 31.39
C LEU A 9 11.25 -28.68 31.18
N GLU A 10 11.84 -27.78 31.97
CA GLU A 10 11.67 -26.33 31.74
C GLU A 10 12.25 -25.88 30.39
N LEU A 11 13.42 -26.40 30.01
CA LEU A 11 14.06 -26.05 28.74
C LEU A 11 13.34 -26.62 27.52
N LEU A 12 12.68 -27.80 27.67
CA LEU A 12 11.93 -28.43 26.58
C LEU A 12 10.77 -27.57 26.05
N ALA A 13 10.26 -26.63 26.84
CA ALA A 13 9.24 -25.69 26.40
C ALA A 13 9.67 -24.79 25.24
N VAL A 14 10.98 -24.65 24.94
CA VAL A 14 11.46 -23.91 23.76
C VAL A 14 11.05 -24.60 22.44
N ILE A 15 10.85 -25.93 22.44
CA ILE A 15 10.49 -26.70 21.24
C ILE A 15 9.11 -26.30 20.69
N PRO A 16 7.99 -26.36 21.47
CA PRO A 16 6.69 -25.89 20.99
C PRO A 16 6.70 -24.40 20.62
N GLY A 17 7.51 -23.56 21.29
CA GLY A 17 7.67 -22.17 20.94
C GLY A 17 8.28 -21.98 19.56
N LEU A 18 9.36 -22.72 19.26
CA LEU A 18 10.00 -22.68 17.96
C LEU A 18 9.04 -23.17 16.86
N LEU A 19 8.29 -24.24 17.12
CA LEU A 19 7.29 -24.77 16.20
C LEU A 19 6.22 -23.72 15.89
N LEU A 20 5.70 -23.04 16.92
CA LEU A 20 4.72 -21.96 16.77
C LEU A 20 5.25 -20.81 15.92
N ALA A 21 6.52 -20.42 16.07
CA ALA A 21 7.13 -19.37 15.28
C ALA A 21 7.22 -19.75 13.78
N TYR A 22 7.40 -21.02 13.44
CA TYR A 22 7.48 -21.49 12.05
C TYR A 22 6.12 -21.59 11.35
N PHE A 23 5.01 -21.72 12.04
CA PHE A 23 3.68 -21.89 11.42
C PHE A 23 3.32 -20.79 10.43
N PRO A 24 3.41 -19.49 10.74
CA PRO A 24 2.99 -18.41 9.83
C PRO A 24 3.94 -18.21 8.65
N VAL A 25 5.18 -18.70 8.75
CA VAL A 25 6.26 -18.44 7.78
C VAL A 25 6.70 -19.67 6.98
N LYS A 26 5.90 -20.75 7.06
CA LYS A 26 6.22 -22.03 6.41
C LYS A 26 6.54 -21.91 4.92
N SER A 27 5.87 -20.99 4.21
CA SER A 27 6.07 -20.71 2.76
C SER A 27 7.43 -20.06 2.45
N TYR A 28 8.09 -19.47 3.45
CA TYR A 28 9.35 -18.73 3.28
C TYR A 28 10.59 -19.49 3.77
N LEU A 29 10.44 -20.78 4.06
CA LEU A 29 11.55 -21.61 4.48
C LEU A 29 12.56 -21.82 3.34
N MET A 30 13.85 -21.62 3.62
CA MET A 30 14.93 -21.93 2.66
C MET A 30 15.09 -23.46 2.48
N PRO A 31 15.22 -24.27 3.55
CA PRO A 31 15.25 -25.71 3.43
C PRO A 31 13.84 -26.30 3.41
N SER A 32 13.68 -27.53 2.86
CA SER A 32 12.40 -28.23 2.95
C SER A 32 12.03 -28.48 4.43
N PRO A 33 10.74 -28.34 4.81
CA PRO A 33 10.30 -28.46 6.20
C PRO A 33 10.75 -29.77 6.88
N GLY A 34 10.72 -30.90 6.15
CA GLY A 34 11.18 -32.19 6.68
C GLY A 34 12.66 -32.24 7.00
N ARG A 35 13.52 -31.69 6.10
CA ARG A 35 14.97 -31.61 6.34
C ARG A 35 15.31 -30.68 7.49
N LEU A 36 14.57 -29.57 7.61
CA LEU A 36 14.76 -28.63 8.72
C LEU A 36 14.41 -29.32 10.05
N ALA A 37 13.24 -29.94 10.14
CA ALA A 37 12.80 -30.65 11.34
C ALA A 37 13.78 -31.79 11.72
N ALA A 38 14.23 -32.59 10.75
CA ALA A 38 15.17 -33.69 10.99
C ALA A 38 16.53 -33.23 11.56
N ARG A 39 16.98 -32.01 11.23
CA ARG A 39 18.24 -31.45 11.75
C ARG A 39 18.05 -30.68 13.06
N LEU A 40 16.99 -29.85 13.10
CA LEU A 40 16.79 -28.91 14.20
C LEU A 40 16.23 -29.58 15.46
N LEU A 41 15.33 -30.56 15.32
CA LEU A 41 14.70 -31.21 16.46
C LEU A 41 15.71 -31.95 17.35
N PRO A 42 16.58 -32.84 16.83
CA PRO A 42 17.56 -33.54 17.69
C PRO A 42 18.58 -32.55 18.27
N LEU A 43 18.96 -31.48 17.53
CA LEU A 43 19.85 -30.45 18.04
C LEU A 43 19.21 -29.73 19.23
N MET A 44 17.95 -29.33 19.12
CA MET A 44 17.22 -28.64 20.20
C MET A 44 16.99 -29.52 21.41
N VAL A 45 16.62 -30.80 21.20
CA VAL A 45 16.49 -31.77 22.30
C VAL A 45 17.84 -31.94 23.00
N GLY A 46 18.92 -32.13 22.24
CA GLY A 46 20.28 -32.27 22.79
C GLY A 46 20.69 -31.02 23.59
N ALA A 47 20.39 -29.82 23.09
CA ALA A 47 20.66 -28.54 23.75
C ALA A 47 19.83 -28.37 25.03
N CYS A 48 18.55 -28.80 25.05
CA CYS A 48 17.71 -28.81 26.25
C CYS A 48 18.24 -29.77 27.32
N VAL A 49 18.64 -31.00 26.91
CA VAL A 49 19.21 -31.99 27.84
C VAL A 49 20.57 -31.50 28.37
N GLY A 50 21.47 -31.09 27.48
CA GLY A 50 22.78 -30.58 27.89
C GLY A 50 22.68 -29.33 28.78
N GLY A 51 21.82 -28.37 28.41
CA GLY A 51 21.56 -27.17 29.20
C GLY A 51 20.97 -27.52 30.59
N GLY A 52 20.02 -28.47 30.65
CA GLY A 52 19.45 -28.91 31.90
C GLY A 52 20.47 -29.61 32.84
N LEU A 53 21.38 -30.42 32.27
CA LEU A 53 22.49 -31.02 33.02
C LEU A 53 23.49 -29.98 33.52
N LEU A 54 23.79 -28.94 32.72
CA LEU A 54 24.64 -27.82 33.13
C LEU A 54 23.98 -27.02 34.27
N CYS A 55 22.65 -26.74 34.19
CA CYS A 55 21.93 -26.10 35.27
C CYS A 55 22.02 -26.89 36.55
N LEU A 56 21.89 -28.22 36.49
CA LEU A 56 22.03 -29.11 37.62
C LEU A 56 23.45 -29.09 38.23
N ARG A 57 24.48 -29.11 37.38
CA ARG A 57 25.89 -29.09 37.78
C ARG A 57 26.30 -27.81 38.48
N PHE A 58 25.86 -26.67 37.93
CA PHE A 58 26.25 -25.34 38.40
C PHE A 58 25.20 -24.64 39.26
N GLN A 59 24.09 -25.29 39.56
CA GLN A 59 22.96 -24.71 40.30
C GLN A 59 22.47 -23.37 39.74
N CYS A 60 22.53 -23.21 38.39
CA CYS A 60 22.09 -22.02 37.70
C CYS A 60 20.57 -21.95 37.59
N SER A 61 20.04 -20.71 37.42
CA SER A 61 18.62 -20.53 37.12
C SER A 61 18.30 -21.06 35.69
N THR A 62 17.23 -21.83 35.58
CA THR A 62 16.73 -22.32 34.28
C THR A 62 16.24 -21.17 33.40
N GLU A 63 15.82 -20.06 33.99
CA GLU A 63 15.40 -18.87 33.22
C GLU A 63 16.52 -18.30 32.36
N ALA A 64 17.74 -18.15 32.93
CA ALA A 64 18.88 -17.66 32.17
C ALA A 64 19.26 -18.64 31.05
N ALA A 65 19.27 -19.94 31.34
CA ALA A 65 19.54 -20.98 30.35
C ALA A 65 18.46 -21.00 29.24
N GLN A 66 17.20 -20.85 29.61
CA GLN A 66 16.08 -20.76 28.66
C GLN A 66 16.16 -19.52 27.78
N ALA A 67 16.53 -18.36 28.34
CA ALA A 67 16.73 -17.12 27.57
C ALA A 67 17.84 -17.27 26.53
N VAL A 68 18.99 -17.86 26.92
CA VAL A 68 20.12 -18.12 26.01
C VAL A 68 19.69 -19.11 24.90
N LEU A 69 18.99 -20.18 25.26
CA LEU A 69 18.52 -21.18 24.30
C LEU A 69 17.47 -20.59 23.35
N ALA A 70 16.54 -19.78 23.86
CA ALA A 70 15.54 -19.10 23.05
C ALA A 70 16.18 -18.09 22.06
N LEU A 71 17.19 -17.35 22.51
CA LEU A 71 17.96 -16.44 21.66
C LEU A 71 18.69 -17.20 20.54
N ALA A 72 19.37 -18.29 20.88
CA ALA A 72 20.03 -19.16 19.90
C ALA A 72 19.04 -19.74 18.88
N ALA A 73 17.88 -20.23 19.36
CA ALA A 73 16.81 -20.74 18.53
C ALA A 73 16.24 -19.64 17.59
N ALA A 74 16.05 -18.41 18.10
CA ALA A 74 15.59 -17.26 17.32
C ALA A 74 16.59 -16.87 16.23
N LEU A 75 17.91 -16.90 16.50
CA LEU A 75 18.94 -16.64 15.51
C LEU A 75 18.96 -17.70 14.39
N VAL A 76 18.81 -18.97 14.73
CA VAL A 76 18.71 -20.06 13.75
C VAL A 76 17.42 -19.89 12.94
N TYR A 77 16.30 -19.63 13.59
CA TYR A 77 15.01 -19.35 12.96
C TYR A 77 15.13 -18.21 11.91
N MET A 78 15.69 -17.06 12.28
CA MET A 78 15.88 -15.93 11.35
C MET A 78 16.80 -16.27 10.16
N LYS A 79 17.83 -17.12 10.35
CA LYS A 79 18.74 -17.54 9.26
C LYS A 79 18.12 -18.55 8.30
N THR A 80 17.07 -19.27 8.70
CA THR A 80 16.41 -20.29 7.87
C THR A 80 15.28 -19.73 6.99
N LEU A 81 14.99 -18.41 7.08
CA LEU A 81 13.86 -17.77 6.43
C LEU A 81 14.30 -16.75 5.37
N ARG A 82 13.50 -16.65 4.29
CA ARG A 82 13.62 -15.63 3.23
C ARG A 82 12.66 -14.45 3.47
N ILE A 83 12.60 -13.93 4.69
CA ILE A 83 11.77 -12.78 5.04
C ILE A 83 12.59 -11.71 5.76
N SER A 84 12.04 -10.51 5.85
CA SER A 84 12.64 -9.40 6.59
C SER A 84 12.95 -9.81 8.04
N ARG A 85 14.13 -9.40 8.54
CA ARG A 85 14.54 -9.64 9.94
C ARG A 85 13.57 -9.07 10.95
N TRP A 86 12.91 -7.95 10.62
CA TRP A 86 11.89 -7.34 11.47
C TRP A 86 10.66 -8.23 11.63
N LYS A 87 10.14 -8.80 10.52
CA LYS A 87 9.00 -9.72 10.56
C LYS A 87 9.34 -10.97 11.38
N SER A 88 10.46 -11.64 11.06
CA SER A 88 10.85 -12.86 11.77
C SER A 88 11.22 -12.62 13.23
N GLY A 89 11.93 -11.53 13.53
CA GLY A 89 12.28 -11.14 14.90
C GLY A 89 11.07 -10.85 15.76
N THR A 90 10.10 -10.12 15.24
CA THR A 90 8.84 -9.80 15.95
C THR A 90 8.03 -11.07 16.27
N ILE A 91 7.92 -11.99 15.31
CA ILE A 91 7.22 -13.29 15.54
C ILE A 91 7.91 -14.07 16.65
N ALA A 92 9.23 -14.24 16.58
CA ALA A 92 9.99 -14.93 17.62
C ALA A 92 9.83 -14.28 18.99
N LEU A 93 9.93 -12.95 19.06
CA LEU A 93 9.78 -12.20 20.30
C LEU A 93 8.36 -12.30 20.87
N SER A 94 7.33 -12.32 20.00
CA SER A 94 5.93 -12.50 20.41
C SER A 94 5.70 -13.87 21.05
N VAL A 95 6.27 -14.92 20.48
CA VAL A 95 6.21 -16.26 21.06
C VAL A 95 6.94 -16.31 22.41
N CYS A 96 8.13 -15.70 22.51
CA CYS A 96 8.88 -15.61 23.76
C CYS A 96 8.08 -14.89 24.85
N ALA A 97 7.37 -13.80 24.53
CA ALA A 97 6.57 -13.05 25.49
C ALA A 97 5.44 -13.91 26.09
N VAL A 98 4.70 -14.64 25.25
CA VAL A 98 3.63 -15.53 25.72
C VAL A 98 4.20 -16.66 26.60
N PHE A 99 5.28 -17.29 26.18
CA PHE A 99 5.88 -18.40 26.91
C PHE A 99 6.51 -17.95 28.23
N ALA A 100 7.03 -16.71 28.28
CA ALA A 100 7.46 -16.10 29.55
C ALA A 100 6.29 -15.93 30.53
N CYS A 101 5.12 -15.49 30.05
CA CYS A 101 3.92 -15.38 30.89
C CYS A 101 3.45 -16.76 31.39
N ILE A 102 3.45 -17.79 30.53
CA ILE A 102 3.11 -19.17 30.93
C ILE A 102 4.12 -19.71 31.95
N ASN A 103 5.41 -19.41 31.80
CA ASN A 103 6.44 -19.75 32.78
C ASN A 103 6.15 -19.11 34.14
N SER A 104 5.80 -17.83 34.21
CA SER A 104 5.43 -17.15 35.45
C SER A 104 4.24 -17.80 36.16
N ILE A 105 3.20 -18.20 35.40
CA ILE A 105 2.06 -18.95 35.94
C ILE A 105 2.54 -20.30 36.49
N SER A 106 3.43 -20.98 35.77
CA SER A 106 3.97 -22.29 36.21
C SER A 106 4.80 -22.19 37.49
N ARG A 107 5.52 -21.03 37.68
CA ARG A 107 6.19 -20.74 38.95
C ARG A 107 5.23 -20.51 40.09
N ALA A 108 4.13 -19.81 39.83
CA ALA A 108 3.06 -19.66 40.81
C ALA A 108 2.46 -21.01 41.22
N VAL A 109 2.22 -21.90 40.24
CA VAL A 109 1.77 -23.28 40.49
C VAL A 109 2.80 -24.05 41.31
N SER A 110 4.09 -23.96 41.00
CA SER A 110 5.17 -24.59 41.76
C SER A 110 5.19 -24.10 43.21
N ALA A 111 5.06 -22.79 43.44
CA ALA A 111 5.00 -22.24 44.80
C ALA A 111 3.78 -22.73 45.56
N ALA A 112 2.61 -22.75 44.96
CA ALA A 112 1.37 -23.26 45.57
C ALA A 112 1.49 -24.74 45.96
N LEU A 113 2.04 -25.58 45.09
CA LEU A 113 2.24 -27.01 45.35
C LEU A 113 3.25 -27.26 46.49
N LEU A 114 4.35 -26.47 46.53
CA LEU A 114 5.33 -26.61 47.60
C LEU A 114 4.80 -26.12 48.95
N ILE A 115 3.99 -25.07 49.00
CA ILE A 115 3.29 -24.64 50.22
C ILE A 115 2.34 -25.71 50.70
N TYR A 116 1.53 -26.30 49.79
CA TYR A 116 0.61 -27.37 50.13
C TYR A 116 1.35 -28.61 50.67
N ALA A 117 2.47 -28.98 50.05
CA ALA A 117 3.32 -30.09 50.49
C ALA A 117 4.18 -29.78 51.73
N ARG A 118 4.15 -28.55 52.25
CA ARG A 118 5.02 -28.04 53.31
C ARG A 118 6.52 -28.28 53.04
N ALA A 119 6.90 -28.26 51.74
CA ALA A 119 8.26 -28.50 51.30
C ALA A 119 8.97 -27.15 51.03
N PRO A 120 10.25 -27.01 51.46
CA PRO A 120 11.01 -25.80 51.15
C PRO A 120 11.36 -25.69 49.65
N TRP A 121 11.39 -24.46 49.13
CA TRP A 121 11.90 -24.23 47.80
C TRP A 121 13.40 -24.01 47.87
N LEU A 122 14.15 -25.06 47.71
CA LEU A 122 15.61 -25.04 47.81
C LEU A 122 16.31 -24.94 46.44
N GLU A 123 15.59 -25.27 45.38
CA GLU A 123 16.16 -25.40 44.05
C GLU A 123 15.72 -24.23 43.13
N PRO A 124 16.59 -23.75 42.20
CA PRO A 124 16.27 -22.64 41.32
C PRO A 124 15.32 -22.97 40.15
N TRP A 125 14.80 -24.21 40.10
CA TRP A 125 13.89 -24.70 39.04
C TRP A 125 12.54 -25.12 39.59
N LEU A 126 11.58 -25.35 38.66
CA LEU A 126 10.21 -25.77 39.00
C LEU A 126 10.18 -27.16 39.67
N CYS A 127 9.19 -27.40 40.52
CA CYS A 127 8.89 -28.75 40.95
C CYS A 127 8.42 -29.60 39.74
N LEU A 128 8.55 -30.92 39.81
CA LEU A 128 8.28 -31.83 38.69
C LEU A 128 6.87 -31.63 38.10
N SER A 129 5.86 -31.53 38.97
CA SER A 129 4.47 -31.33 38.54
C SER A 129 4.25 -29.99 37.83
N ALA A 130 4.90 -28.91 38.30
CA ALA A 130 4.83 -27.62 37.67
C ALA A 130 5.60 -27.59 36.34
N GLY A 131 6.72 -28.30 36.23
CA GLY A 131 7.44 -28.48 34.97
C GLY A 131 6.62 -29.23 33.90
N ILE A 132 5.88 -30.27 34.32
CA ILE A 132 4.93 -30.97 33.45
C ILE A 132 3.80 -30.03 33.04
N PHE A 133 3.20 -29.30 34.00
CA PHE A 133 2.16 -28.31 33.73
C PHE A 133 2.63 -27.27 32.71
N TYR A 134 3.85 -26.74 32.85
CA TYR A 134 4.44 -25.76 31.93
C TYR A 134 4.51 -26.29 30.49
N ASN A 135 5.03 -27.49 30.30
CA ASN A 135 5.10 -28.11 28.97
C ASN A 135 3.72 -28.35 28.38
N VAL A 136 2.80 -28.90 29.15
CA VAL A 136 1.41 -29.16 28.69
C VAL A 136 0.75 -27.83 28.27
N ALA A 137 0.88 -26.78 29.09
CA ALA A 137 0.34 -25.47 28.78
C ALA A 137 0.95 -24.87 27.49
N CYS A 138 2.28 -25.00 27.30
CA CYS A 138 2.94 -24.55 26.07
C CYS A 138 2.47 -25.31 24.82
N TRP A 139 2.31 -26.64 24.89
CA TRP A 139 1.80 -27.43 23.78
C TRP A 139 0.33 -27.15 23.48
N LEU A 140 -0.52 -27.01 24.50
CA LEU A 140 -1.92 -26.64 24.35
C LEU A 140 -2.05 -25.24 23.70
N PHE A 141 -1.25 -24.28 24.16
CA PHE A 141 -1.23 -22.96 23.55
C PHE A 141 -0.78 -23.01 22.08
N THR A 142 0.27 -23.79 21.77
CA THR A 142 0.76 -23.97 20.40
C THR A 142 -0.31 -24.59 19.50
N ALA A 143 -1.06 -25.57 20.01
CA ALA A 143 -2.18 -26.18 19.28
C ALA A 143 -3.34 -25.19 19.06
N ALA A 144 -3.72 -24.42 20.09
CA ALA A 144 -4.78 -23.42 20.00
C ALA A 144 -4.39 -22.26 19.04
N ALA A 145 -3.13 -21.84 19.06
CA ALA A 145 -2.60 -20.78 18.21
C ALA A 145 -2.31 -21.24 16.77
N TYR A 146 -2.43 -22.51 16.42
CA TYR A 146 -2.17 -23.04 15.08
C TYR A 146 -3.02 -22.35 14.02
N TYR A 147 -4.34 -22.31 14.23
CA TYR A 147 -5.27 -21.70 13.26
C TYR A 147 -5.03 -20.21 13.04
N PRO A 148 -4.99 -19.33 14.06
CA PRO A 148 -4.69 -17.92 13.87
C PRO A 148 -3.31 -17.68 13.27
N SER A 149 -2.29 -18.50 13.60
CA SER A 149 -0.94 -18.37 13.06
C SER A 149 -0.87 -18.69 11.56
N THR A 150 -1.54 -19.75 11.13
CA THR A 150 -1.50 -20.21 9.72
C THR A 150 -2.41 -19.41 8.79
N HIS A 151 -3.40 -18.68 9.32
CA HIS A 151 -4.33 -17.86 8.54
C HIS A 151 -4.06 -16.37 8.74
N ALA A 152 -4.37 -15.80 9.89
CA ALA A 152 -4.31 -14.37 10.10
C ALA A 152 -2.88 -13.82 10.14
N VAL A 153 -1.97 -14.45 10.91
CA VAL A 153 -0.57 -13.98 10.97
C VAL A 153 0.13 -14.20 9.62
N ARG A 154 -0.14 -15.32 8.95
CA ARG A 154 0.41 -15.60 7.64
C ARG A 154 0.02 -14.54 6.61
N THR A 155 -1.26 -14.16 6.51
CA THR A 155 -1.70 -13.10 5.59
C THR A 155 -1.02 -11.77 5.87
N MET A 156 -0.77 -11.44 7.14
CA MET A 156 -0.02 -10.23 7.51
C MET A 156 1.46 -10.29 7.10
N VAL A 157 2.08 -11.48 7.13
CA VAL A 157 3.47 -11.66 6.69
C VAL A 157 3.58 -11.53 5.17
N GLU A 158 2.60 -12.06 4.44
CA GLU A 158 2.55 -12.06 2.98
C GLU A 158 2.21 -10.67 2.41
N ASP A 159 1.48 -9.84 3.13
CA ASP A 159 1.05 -8.50 2.67
C ASP A 159 2.15 -7.44 2.87
N GLU A 160 2.53 -6.77 1.79
CA GLU A 160 3.53 -5.68 1.81
C GLU A 160 3.02 -4.40 2.46
N HIS A 161 1.71 -4.15 2.47
CA HIS A 161 1.12 -2.96 3.09
C HIS A 161 1.36 -2.90 4.61
N PHE A 162 1.61 -4.05 5.25
CA PHE A 162 1.98 -4.13 6.67
C PHE A 162 3.47 -3.96 6.94
N ALA A 163 4.31 -3.69 5.94
CA ALA A 163 5.75 -3.60 6.13
C ALA A 163 6.14 -2.59 7.22
N GLN A 164 5.50 -1.42 7.23
CA GLN A 164 5.75 -0.37 8.22
C GLN A 164 5.31 -0.76 9.64
N THR A 165 4.23 -1.51 9.78
CA THR A 165 3.70 -1.93 11.09
C THR A 165 4.67 -2.84 11.85
N TRP A 166 5.43 -3.69 11.13
CA TRP A 166 6.41 -4.56 11.73
C TRP A 166 7.58 -3.84 12.41
N TYR A 167 7.90 -2.60 11.98
CA TYR A 167 8.95 -1.77 12.61
C TYR A 167 8.55 -1.25 13.99
N VAL A 168 7.29 -1.27 14.35
CA VAL A 168 6.79 -0.79 15.64
C VAL A 168 6.30 -1.94 16.52
N PHE A 169 5.74 -2.98 15.90
CA PHE A 169 5.05 -4.05 16.61
C PHE A 169 5.95 -4.89 17.53
N TRP A 170 7.26 -4.99 17.27
CA TRP A 170 8.20 -5.69 18.14
C TRP A 170 8.31 -5.06 19.55
N LEU A 171 7.94 -3.79 19.69
CA LEU A 171 8.00 -3.07 20.97
C LEU A 171 7.01 -3.67 21.98
N LEU A 172 5.83 -4.08 21.52
CA LEU A 172 4.80 -4.67 22.39
C LEU A 172 5.30 -5.93 23.12
N PRO A 173 5.72 -7.01 22.45
CA PRO A 173 6.23 -8.20 23.15
C PRO A 173 7.47 -7.90 24.01
N LEU A 174 8.33 -6.96 23.59
CA LEU A 174 9.46 -6.56 24.41
C LEU A 174 9.04 -5.94 25.74
N ILE A 175 8.06 -5.04 25.74
CA ILE A 175 7.51 -4.43 26.96
C ILE A 175 6.96 -5.51 27.88
N PHE A 176 6.21 -6.49 27.33
CA PHE A 176 5.65 -7.57 28.13
C PHE A 176 6.71 -8.50 28.73
N ILE A 177 7.80 -8.78 27.99
CA ILE A 177 8.95 -9.53 28.51
C ILE A 177 9.61 -8.75 29.65
N LEU A 178 9.85 -7.45 29.48
CA LEU A 178 10.43 -6.61 30.52
C LEU A 178 9.56 -6.54 31.78
N LEU A 179 8.24 -6.35 31.59
CA LEU A 179 7.29 -6.37 32.71
C LEU A 179 7.30 -7.71 33.42
N ASN A 180 7.37 -8.82 32.67
CA ASN A 180 7.44 -10.17 33.23
C ASN A 180 8.71 -10.35 34.07
N ILE A 181 9.87 -9.90 33.57
CA ILE A 181 11.15 -9.97 34.30
C ILE A 181 11.08 -9.14 35.59
N VAL A 182 10.52 -7.92 35.54
CA VAL A 182 10.40 -7.05 36.73
C VAL A 182 9.45 -7.64 37.76
N MET A 183 8.36 -8.29 37.32
CA MET A 183 7.36 -8.91 38.20
C MET A 183 7.84 -10.23 38.82
N THR A 184 8.78 -10.92 38.20
CA THR A 184 9.29 -12.20 38.71
C THR A 184 10.15 -11.95 39.96
N PRO A 185 9.80 -12.52 41.14
CA PRO A 185 10.54 -12.32 42.36
C PRO A 185 11.99 -12.82 42.25
N ARG A 186 12.95 -11.98 42.70
CA ARG A 186 14.38 -12.30 42.64
C ARG A 186 14.75 -13.55 43.43
N TYR A 187 14.07 -13.72 44.56
CA TYR A 187 14.19 -14.93 45.40
C TYR A 187 12.86 -15.71 45.39
N GLN A 188 12.89 -16.90 44.90
CA GLN A 188 11.66 -17.72 44.75
C GLN A 188 11.00 -18.03 46.11
N ALA A 189 11.77 -18.08 47.20
CA ALA A 189 11.26 -18.20 48.54
C ALA A 189 10.31 -17.06 48.96
N THR A 190 10.40 -15.90 48.37
CA THR A 190 9.47 -14.79 48.66
C THR A 190 8.04 -15.09 48.24
N LEU A 191 7.83 -15.97 47.27
CA LEU A 191 6.49 -16.43 46.88
C LEU A 191 5.78 -17.21 47.98
N GLN A 192 6.51 -17.73 48.95
CA GLN A 192 5.94 -18.47 50.07
C GLN A 192 5.54 -17.55 51.25
N THR A 193 5.79 -16.25 51.17
CA THR A 193 5.56 -15.27 52.24
C THR A 193 4.23 -14.52 52.04
N GLY A 194 3.34 -14.54 53.03
CA GLY A 194 2.14 -13.73 53.13
C GLY A 194 1.24 -13.78 51.91
N ARG A 195 0.85 -12.60 51.38
CA ARG A 195 -0.03 -12.46 50.21
C ARG A 195 0.73 -12.36 48.86
N VAL A 196 2.04 -12.51 48.87
CA VAL A 196 2.88 -12.32 47.65
C VAL A 196 2.47 -13.30 46.55
N LEU A 197 2.24 -14.57 46.89
CA LEU A 197 1.80 -15.57 45.94
C LEU A 197 0.46 -15.20 45.28
N GLN A 198 -0.52 -14.73 46.06
CA GLN A 198 -1.83 -14.35 45.53
C GLN A 198 -1.72 -13.19 44.52
N VAL A 199 -0.96 -12.16 44.88
CA VAL A 199 -0.70 -11.02 44.04
C VAL A 199 0.02 -11.46 42.75
N TYR A 200 1.06 -12.29 42.86
CA TYR A 200 1.83 -12.81 41.75
C TYR A 200 0.97 -13.65 40.78
N ILE A 201 0.05 -14.48 41.27
CA ILE A 201 -0.89 -15.25 40.46
C ILE A 201 -1.79 -14.29 39.65
N VAL A 202 -2.41 -13.33 40.34
CA VAL A 202 -3.32 -12.37 39.69
C VAL A 202 -2.60 -11.58 38.60
N PHE A 203 -1.41 -11.05 38.90
CA PHE A 203 -0.61 -10.29 37.92
C PHE A 203 -0.15 -11.16 36.76
N SER A 204 0.30 -12.39 36.97
CA SER A 204 0.75 -13.29 35.90
C SER A 204 -0.38 -13.64 34.95
N ILE A 205 -1.57 -13.93 35.49
CA ILE A 205 -2.76 -14.21 34.66
C ILE A 205 -3.21 -12.94 33.93
N ALA A 206 -3.27 -11.81 34.62
CA ALA A 206 -3.67 -10.54 34.02
C ALA A 206 -2.71 -10.12 32.88
N LEU A 207 -1.40 -10.32 33.08
CA LEU A 207 -0.38 -9.99 32.07
C LEU A 207 -0.54 -10.86 30.82
N LEU A 208 -0.77 -12.17 30.98
CA LEU A 208 -1.05 -13.08 29.87
C LEU A 208 -2.33 -12.69 29.12
N MET A 209 -3.43 -12.47 29.87
CA MET A 209 -4.71 -12.09 29.27
C MET A 209 -4.60 -10.76 28.51
N LEU A 210 -3.92 -9.79 29.08
CA LEU A 210 -3.69 -8.49 28.44
C LEU A 210 -2.88 -8.63 27.15
N LEU A 211 -1.81 -9.42 27.18
CA LEU A 211 -0.98 -9.71 25.99
C LEU A 211 -1.80 -10.37 24.88
N LEU A 212 -2.60 -11.39 25.23
CA LEU A 212 -3.46 -12.08 24.27
C LEU A 212 -4.56 -11.15 23.72
N CYS A 213 -5.12 -10.28 24.55
CA CYS A 213 -6.08 -9.27 24.13
C CYS A 213 -5.46 -8.31 23.11
N PHE A 214 -4.25 -7.80 23.35
CA PHE A 214 -3.53 -6.97 22.38
C PHE A 214 -3.26 -7.69 21.07
N TYR A 215 -2.85 -8.96 21.11
CA TYR A 215 -2.64 -9.74 19.88
C TYR A 215 -3.97 -9.98 19.14
N ALA A 216 -5.07 -10.26 19.85
CA ALA A 216 -6.37 -10.42 19.23
C ALA A 216 -6.85 -9.12 18.56
N ILE A 217 -6.75 -7.98 19.25
CA ILE A 217 -7.10 -6.67 18.69
C ILE A 217 -6.24 -6.36 17.46
N PHE A 218 -4.93 -6.61 17.54
CA PHE A 218 -4.02 -6.38 16.42
C PHE A 218 -4.36 -7.25 15.20
N LEU A 219 -4.67 -8.54 15.40
CA LEU A 219 -5.08 -9.44 14.33
C LEU A 219 -6.42 -9.01 13.71
N LEU A 220 -7.41 -8.62 14.53
CA LEU A 220 -8.69 -8.12 14.05
C LEU A 220 -8.53 -6.83 13.24
N MET A 221 -7.71 -5.90 13.73
CA MET A 221 -7.40 -4.66 13.03
C MET A 221 -6.72 -4.93 11.68
N ALA A 222 -5.75 -5.84 11.65
CA ALA A 222 -5.05 -6.22 10.43
C ALA A 222 -6.00 -6.83 9.38
N VAL A 223 -6.85 -7.77 9.79
CA VAL A 223 -7.87 -8.37 8.90
C VAL A 223 -8.85 -7.32 8.38
N SER A 224 -9.30 -6.41 9.26
CA SER A 224 -10.22 -5.32 8.90
C SER A 224 -9.58 -4.34 7.89
N LEU A 225 -8.33 -3.92 8.11
CA LEU A 225 -7.62 -3.03 7.19
C LEU A 225 -7.44 -3.66 5.81
N ASN A 226 -7.07 -4.94 5.74
CA ASN A 226 -6.92 -5.66 4.47
C ASN A 226 -8.25 -5.78 3.73
N ARG A 227 -9.33 -6.10 4.44
CA ARG A 227 -10.68 -6.14 3.86
C ARG A 227 -11.10 -4.78 3.30
N ASN A 228 -10.86 -3.71 4.06
CA ASN A 228 -11.18 -2.35 3.62
C ASN A 228 -10.34 -1.92 2.40
N ALA A 229 -9.06 -2.29 2.34
CA ALA A 229 -8.21 -2.02 1.18
C ALA A 229 -8.74 -2.72 -0.09
N ARG A 230 -9.12 -4.01 0.01
CA ARG A 230 -9.72 -4.75 -1.10
C ARG A 230 -11.04 -4.13 -1.57
N LEU A 231 -11.93 -3.79 -0.64
CA LEU A 231 -13.20 -3.13 -0.97
C LEU A 231 -13.00 -1.78 -1.67
N ARG A 232 -11.98 -1.02 -1.27
CA ARG A 232 -11.64 0.25 -1.96
C ARG A 232 -11.17 0.00 -3.40
N GLN A 233 -10.32 -1.01 -3.62
CA GLN A 233 -9.86 -1.37 -4.96
C GLN A 233 -11.03 -1.83 -5.87
N GLU A 234 -11.92 -2.69 -5.35
CA GLU A 234 -13.13 -3.12 -6.06
C GLU A 234 -14.04 -1.94 -6.41
N ASN A 235 -14.28 -1.03 -5.46
CA ASN A 235 -15.06 0.18 -5.71
C ASN A 235 -14.43 1.11 -6.76
N GLN A 236 -13.11 1.28 -6.75
CA GLN A 236 -12.41 2.07 -7.78
C GLN A 236 -12.56 1.43 -9.16
N LEU A 237 -12.45 0.11 -9.25
CA LEU A 237 -12.65 -0.62 -10.50
C LEU A 237 -14.09 -0.44 -11.03
N LEU A 238 -15.09 -0.56 -10.16
CA LEU A 238 -16.50 -0.34 -10.52
C LEU A 238 -16.76 1.10 -10.99
N ILE A 239 -16.18 2.10 -10.35
CA ILE A 239 -16.29 3.50 -10.77
C ILE A 239 -15.69 3.69 -12.17
N MET A 240 -14.50 3.15 -12.44
CA MET A 240 -13.87 3.23 -13.76
C MET A 240 -14.70 2.52 -14.83
N GLN A 241 -15.26 1.34 -14.54
CA GLN A 241 -16.15 0.61 -15.47
C GLN A 241 -17.40 1.43 -15.77
N ARG A 242 -18.02 2.05 -14.76
CA ARG A 242 -19.20 2.90 -14.94
C ARG A 242 -18.89 4.12 -15.79
N GLN A 243 -17.79 4.81 -15.55
CA GLN A 243 -17.37 5.96 -16.38
C GLN A 243 -17.14 5.55 -17.83
N ARG A 244 -16.48 4.39 -18.06
CA ARG A 244 -16.27 3.86 -19.40
C ARG A 244 -17.58 3.52 -20.11
N TYR A 245 -18.54 2.94 -19.39
CA TYR A 245 -19.87 2.65 -19.92
C TYR A 245 -20.63 3.95 -20.29
N GLU A 246 -20.60 4.96 -19.42
CA GLU A 246 -21.25 6.25 -19.69
C GLU A 246 -20.62 6.97 -20.90
N SER A 247 -19.29 6.96 -21.03
CA SER A 247 -18.59 7.50 -22.19
C SER A 247 -18.93 6.77 -23.48
N LEU A 248 -18.99 5.43 -23.43
CA LEU A 248 -19.40 4.62 -24.58
C LEU A 248 -20.85 4.91 -25.00
N LYS A 249 -21.76 5.03 -24.03
CA LYS A 249 -23.16 5.36 -24.29
C LYS A 249 -23.28 6.72 -24.97
N THR A 250 -22.57 7.74 -24.48
CA THR A 250 -22.53 9.08 -25.08
C THR A 250 -22.02 9.02 -26.53
N ALA A 251 -20.90 8.33 -26.76
CA ALA A 251 -20.35 8.16 -28.10
C ALA A 251 -21.32 7.45 -29.08
N ILE A 252 -22.08 6.44 -28.59
CA ILE A 252 -23.10 5.76 -29.39
C ILE A 252 -24.25 6.73 -29.74
N GLU A 253 -24.70 7.54 -28.78
CA GLU A 253 -25.78 8.52 -29.02
C GLU A 253 -25.34 9.59 -30.00
N GLU A 254 -24.08 10.14 -29.86
CA GLU A 254 -23.51 11.09 -30.82
C GLU A 254 -23.37 10.49 -32.21
N ALA A 255 -22.88 9.25 -32.33
CA ALA A 255 -22.78 8.56 -33.63
C ALA A 255 -24.18 8.30 -34.25
N ARG A 256 -25.20 8.01 -33.43
CA ARG A 256 -26.59 7.86 -33.90
C ARG A 256 -27.12 9.17 -34.41
N GLN A 257 -26.89 10.28 -33.70
CA GLN A 257 -27.32 11.60 -34.13
C GLN A 257 -26.63 12.03 -35.42
N ALA A 258 -25.31 11.89 -35.49
CA ALA A 258 -24.54 12.21 -36.70
C ALA A 258 -25.04 11.40 -37.94
N ARG A 259 -25.36 10.11 -37.76
CA ARG A 259 -25.91 9.26 -38.80
C ARG A 259 -27.30 9.73 -39.23
N HIS A 260 -28.13 10.13 -38.27
CA HIS A 260 -29.48 10.68 -38.56
C HIS A 260 -29.36 11.98 -39.38
N ASP A 261 -28.47 12.89 -38.99
CA ASP A 261 -28.28 14.16 -39.66
C ASP A 261 -27.69 13.99 -41.06
N LEU A 262 -26.76 13.06 -41.22
CA LEU A 262 -26.24 12.66 -42.56
C LEU A 262 -27.35 12.13 -43.47
N ARG A 263 -28.24 11.28 -42.95
CA ARG A 263 -29.38 10.75 -43.72
C ARG A 263 -30.32 11.87 -44.14
N HIS A 264 -30.61 12.83 -43.27
CA HIS A 264 -31.42 13.99 -43.61
C HIS A 264 -30.78 14.85 -44.72
N GLN A 265 -29.47 15.11 -44.66
CA GLN A 265 -28.75 15.80 -45.69
C GLN A 265 -28.79 15.08 -47.05
N LEU A 266 -28.57 13.77 -47.04
CA LEU A 266 -28.65 12.95 -48.26
C LEU A 266 -30.06 12.96 -48.89
N ASN A 267 -31.12 12.88 -48.07
CA ASN A 267 -32.50 12.93 -48.52
C ASN A 267 -32.78 14.33 -49.16
N GLN A 268 -32.32 15.42 -48.59
CA GLN A 268 -32.47 16.76 -49.16
C GLN A 268 -31.76 16.90 -50.53
N ILE A 269 -30.55 16.33 -50.64
CA ILE A 269 -29.82 16.30 -51.92
C ILE A 269 -30.62 15.49 -52.95
N SER A 270 -31.14 14.29 -52.58
CA SER A 270 -31.94 13.46 -53.48
C SER A 270 -33.20 14.19 -54.00
N MET A 271 -33.93 14.89 -53.11
CA MET A 271 -35.11 15.67 -53.50
C MET A 271 -34.75 16.79 -54.49
N LEU A 272 -33.71 17.56 -54.24
CA LEU A 272 -33.28 18.66 -55.14
C LEU A 272 -32.82 18.13 -56.52
N VAL A 273 -32.24 16.91 -56.55
CA VAL A 273 -31.85 16.25 -57.80
C VAL A 273 -33.09 15.76 -58.59
N GLU A 274 -34.08 15.14 -57.87
CA GLU A 274 -35.32 14.67 -58.48
C GLU A 274 -36.18 15.81 -59.04
N GLU A 275 -36.19 16.97 -58.38
CA GLU A 275 -36.91 18.17 -58.81
C GLU A 275 -36.16 18.94 -59.91
N GLY A 276 -34.92 18.58 -60.21
CA GLY A 276 -34.08 19.25 -61.20
C GLY A 276 -33.59 20.65 -60.80
N ASP A 277 -33.75 21.01 -59.51
CA ASP A 277 -33.33 22.29 -58.95
C ASP A 277 -31.82 22.34 -58.71
N MET A 278 -31.07 22.58 -59.76
CA MET A 278 -29.60 22.70 -59.74
C MET A 278 -29.11 23.93 -59.01
N GLU A 279 -29.89 25.00 -58.91
CA GLU A 279 -29.53 26.21 -58.20
C GLU A 279 -29.72 26.06 -56.71
N GLY A 280 -30.83 25.44 -56.29
CA GLY A 280 -31.07 25.03 -54.92
C GLY A 280 -30.04 24.04 -54.43
N LEU A 281 -29.64 23.06 -55.24
CA LEU A 281 -28.58 22.08 -54.90
C LEU A 281 -27.23 22.77 -54.67
N ARG A 282 -26.82 23.70 -55.55
CA ARG A 282 -25.58 24.45 -55.37
C ARG A 282 -25.62 25.29 -54.10
N GLY A 283 -26.73 25.94 -53.80
CA GLY A 283 -26.91 26.73 -52.57
C GLY A 283 -26.88 25.86 -51.30
N PHE A 284 -27.46 24.67 -51.36
CA PHE A 284 -27.43 23.69 -50.24
C PHE A 284 -25.98 23.20 -49.97
N LEU A 285 -25.26 22.79 -51.02
CA LEU A 285 -23.89 22.33 -50.94
C LEU A 285 -22.96 23.43 -50.39
N ALA A 286 -23.08 24.69 -50.90
CA ALA A 286 -22.30 25.80 -50.42
C ALA A 286 -22.54 26.06 -48.92
N ARG A 287 -23.78 26.00 -48.44
CA ARG A 287 -24.09 26.15 -47.01
C ARG A 287 -23.62 24.95 -46.15
N SER A 288 -23.67 23.74 -46.68
CA SER A 288 -23.22 22.54 -45.99
C SER A 288 -21.71 22.52 -45.87
N VAL A 289 -20.98 22.90 -46.91
CA VAL A 289 -19.52 23.04 -46.93
C VAL A 289 -19.07 24.14 -45.96
N SER A 290 -19.78 25.29 -45.93
CA SER A 290 -19.43 26.37 -44.99
C SER A 290 -19.64 26.06 -43.50
N ARG A 291 -20.44 25.01 -43.18
CA ARG A 291 -20.63 24.51 -41.83
C ARG A 291 -19.55 23.50 -41.40
N ILE A 292 -18.82 22.94 -42.33
CA ILE A 292 -17.65 22.13 -42.05
C ILE A 292 -16.54 23.16 -41.75
N PRO A 293 -15.95 23.16 -40.53
CA PRO A 293 -14.82 24.05 -40.24
C PRO A 293 -13.77 23.82 -41.33
N SER A 294 -13.41 24.87 -42.04
CA SER A 294 -12.42 24.78 -43.12
C SER A 294 -11.12 24.23 -42.56
N LEU A 295 -10.77 23.04 -42.94
CA LEU A 295 -9.47 22.39 -42.71
C LEU A 295 -8.37 23.03 -43.57
N GLU A 296 -8.53 24.36 -43.91
CA GLU A 296 -7.67 25.05 -44.87
C GLU A 296 -6.28 25.41 -44.31
N THR A 297 -6.04 25.22 -43.03
CA THR A 297 -4.72 25.54 -42.47
C THR A 297 -4.18 24.31 -41.74
N ARG A 298 -3.36 23.55 -42.43
CA ARG A 298 -2.55 22.51 -41.81
C ARG A 298 -1.44 23.18 -40.99
N PHE A 299 -1.41 22.93 -39.68
CA PHE A 299 -0.47 23.54 -38.76
C PHE A 299 0.84 22.77 -38.65
N CYS A 300 0.79 21.42 -38.82
CA CYS A 300 1.96 20.55 -38.78
C CYS A 300 1.74 19.24 -39.54
N GLU A 301 2.80 18.41 -39.67
CA GLU A 301 2.73 17.15 -40.37
C GLU A 301 2.08 16.04 -39.50
N ASN A 302 2.09 16.16 -38.17
CA ASN A 302 1.47 15.19 -37.25
C ASN A 302 -0.04 15.39 -37.23
N ASN A 303 -0.79 14.37 -37.68
CA ASN A 303 -2.25 14.44 -37.83
C ASN A 303 -3.00 14.57 -36.48
N ALA A 304 -2.49 13.98 -35.40
CA ALA A 304 -3.11 14.05 -34.08
C ALA A 304 -3.00 15.47 -33.49
N ALA A 305 -1.80 16.07 -33.51
CA ALA A 305 -1.58 17.44 -33.07
C ALA A 305 -2.34 18.45 -33.92
N ASP A 306 -2.30 18.28 -35.25
CA ASP A 306 -3.01 19.13 -36.21
C ASP A 306 -4.52 19.16 -35.93
N SER A 307 -5.14 18.00 -35.69
CA SER A 307 -6.57 17.90 -35.43
C SER A 307 -6.97 18.56 -34.11
N VAL A 308 -6.19 18.39 -33.04
CA VAL A 308 -6.48 18.99 -31.73
C VAL A 308 -6.32 20.51 -31.81
N VAL A 309 -5.22 20.99 -32.37
CA VAL A 309 -4.97 22.44 -32.47
C VAL A 309 -5.97 23.11 -33.44
N GLY A 310 -6.29 22.45 -34.56
CA GLY A 310 -7.32 22.90 -35.50
C GLY A 310 -8.70 23.07 -34.85
N TYR A 311 -9.11 22.12 -34.01
CA TYR A 311 -10.35 22.22 -33.26
C TYR A 311 -10.39 23.44 -32.33
N TYR A 312 -9.34 23.67 -31.53
CA TYR A 312 -9.29 24.80 -30.63
C TYR A 312 -9.11 26.15 -31.37
N CYS A 313 -8.40 26.16 -32.50
CA CYS A 313 -8.37 27.34 -33.38
C CYS A 313 -9.76 27.73 -33.88
N GLY A 314 -10.57 26.74 -34.26
CA GLY A 314 -11.97 26.94 -34.63
C GLY A 314 -12.81 27.52 -33.49
N LEU A 315 -12.60 27.05 -32.27
CA LEU A 315 -13.27 27.58 -31.07
C LEU A 315 -12.83 29.04 -30.80
N CYS A 316 -11.52 29.30 -30.77
CA CYS A 316 -10.98 30.66 -30.57
C CYS A 316 -11.51 31.65 -31.60
N ARG A 317 -11.59 31.23 -32.85
CA ARG A 317 -12.12 32.09 -33.96
C ARG A 317 -13.59 32.45 -33.72
N ARG A 318 -14.40 31.49 -33.26
CA ARG A 318 -15.82 31.73 -32.90
C ARG A 318 -15.99 32.71 -31.76
N GLU A 319 -15.10 32.64 -30.77
CA GLU A 319 -15.13 33.49 -29.58
C GLU A 319 -14.36 34.84 -29.80
N GLY A 320 -13.84 35.09 -31.01
CA GLY A 320 -13.09 36.30 -31.35
C GLY A 320 -11.77 36.41 -30.58
N ILE A 321 -11.13 35.31 -30.24
CA ILE A 321 -9.86 35.25 -29.51
C ILE A 321 -8.73 35.05 -30.53
N PRO A 322 -7.77 35.96 -30.64
CA PRO A 322 -6.57 35.76 -31.49
C PRO A 322 -5.75 34.57 -30.95
N ILE A 323 -5.41 33.65 -31.84
CA ILE A 323 -4.54 32.51 -31.53
C ILE A 323 -3.37 32.46 -32.50
N HIS A 324 -2.14 32.41 -31.97
CA HIS A 324 -0.91 32.27 -32.72
C HIS A 324 -0.39 30.84 -32.55
N VAL A 325 -0.29 30.10 -33.66
CA VAL A 325 0.14 28.71 -33.66
C VAL A 325 1.45 28.56 -34.40
N ARG A 326 2.42 27.94 -33.75
CA ARG A 326 3.70 27.56 -34.34
C ARG A 326 4.04 26.12 -33.97
N LEU A 327 3.74 25.21 -34.88
CA LEU A 327 3.99 23.79 -34.71
C LEU A 327 5.05 23.34 -35.72
N ASP A 328 6.14 22.75 -35.20
CA ASP A 328 7.19 22.11 -35.99
C ASP A 328 7.29 20.66 -35.56
N LEU A 329 6.30 19.86 -36.00
CA LEU A 329 6.10 18.47 -35.60
C LEU A 329 6.07 17.61 -36.85
N PRO A 330 7.00 16.64 -37.00
CA PRO A 330 7.00 15.67 -38.08
C PRO A 330 5.81 14.69 -37.96
N GLU A 331 5.50 13.98 -39.04
CA GLU A 331 4.40 13.02 -39.10
C GLU A 331 4.44 11.99 -37.98
N THR A 332 5.62 11.44 -37.66
CA THR A 332 5.84 10.48 -36.57
C THR A 332 6.62 11.12 -35.44
N LEU A 333 6.11 11.00 -34.22
CA LEU A 333 6.73 11.52 -33.03
C LEU A 333 7.21 10.37 -32.12
N PRO A 334 8.26 10.57 -31.33
CA PRO A 334 8.76 9.54 -30.40
C PRO A 334 7.88 9.35 -29.15
N VAL A 335 6.84 10.18 -28.97
CA VAL A 335 5.92 10.18 -27.84
C VAL A 335 4.60 9.54 -28.22
N ASP A 336 3.86 9.02 -27.24
CA ASP A 336 2.53 8.45 -27.46
C ASP A 336 1.54 9.52 -27.93
N GLU A 337 0.81 9.23 -29.02
CA GLU A 337 -0.14 10.18 -29.62
C GLU A 337 -1.30 10.53 -28.70
N MET A 338 -1.75 9.60 -27.87
CA MET A 338 -2.82 9.84 -26.91
C MET A 338 -2.35 10.82 -25.83
N ASP A 339 -1.12 10.63 -25.33
CA ASP A 339 -0.51 11.53 -24.35
C ASP A 339 -0.34 12.94 -24.92
N LEU A 340 0.13 13.06 -26.17
CA LEU A 340 0.22 14.33 -26.89
C LEU A 340 -1.13 15.03 -27.00
N CYS A 341 -2.16 14.31 -27.45
CA CYS A 341 -3.53 14.83 -27.56
C CYS A 341 -4.08 15.31 -26.21
N LEU A 342 -3.87 14.53 -25.15
CA LEU A 342 -4.33 14.87 -23.79
C LEU A 342 -3.60 16.11 -23.25
N VAL A 343 -2.30 16.24 -23.48
CA VAL A 343 -1.54 17.42 -23.05
C VAL A 343 -2.00 18.66 -23.82
N LEU A 344 -2.06 18.62 -25.16
CA LEU A 344 -2.49 19.75 -25.97
C LEU A 344 -3.93 20.19 -25.64
N SER A 345 -4.87 19.23 -25.53
CA SER A 345 -6.27 19.56 -25.21
C SER A 345 -6.40 20.20 -23.83
N ASN A 346 -5.77 19.66 -22.79
CA ASN A 346 -5.84 20.25 -21.46
C ASN A 346 -5.23 21.66 -21.39
N LEU A 347 -4.11 21.90 -22.07
CA LEU A 347 -3.48 23.22 -22.09
C LEU A 347 -4.30 24.23 -22.88
N LEU A 348 -4.80 23.84 -24.05
CA LEU A 348 -5.60 24.71 -24.91
C LEU A 348 -6.96 25.03 -24.33
N GLU A 349 -7.62 24.05 -23.69
CA GLU A 349 -8.86 24.26 -22.96
C GLU A 349 -8.67 25.27 -21.82
N ASN A 350 -7.63 25.10 -21.01
CA ASN A 350 -7.31 26.05 -19.94
C ASN A 350 -7.01 27.45 -20.47
N ALA A 351 -6.28 27.58 -21.60
CA ALA A 351 -5.95 28.86 -22.21
C ALA A 351 -7.20 29.56 -22.78
N LEU A 352 -8.08 28.82 -23.47
CA LEU A 352 -9.35 29.33 -23.98
C LEU A 352 -10.23 29.84 -22.84
N GLU A 353 -10.38 29.04 -21.79
CA GLU A 353 -11.19 29.39 -20.65
C GLU A 353 -10.68 30.63 -19.91
N ALA A 354 -9.37 30.69 -19.64
CA ALA A 354 -8.76 31.86 -19.01
C ALA A 354 -8.93 33.11 -19.87
N SER A 355 -8.78 32.97 -21.19
CA SER A 355 -8.97 34.09 -22.13
C SER A 355 -10.41 34.57 -22.17
N LEU A 356 -11.41 33.73 -22.04
CA LEU A 356 -12.83 34.12 -21.95
C LEU A 356 -13.13 35.01 -20.74
N HIS A 357 -12.42 34.79 -19.64
CA HIS A 357 -12.55 35.58 -18.40
C HIS A 357 -11.68 36.83 -18.40
N THR A 358 -10.83 37.02 -19.39
CA THR A 358 -9.97 38.20 -19.54
C THR A 358 -10.64 39.28 -20.39
N ALA A 359 -10.34 40.56 -20.12
CA ALA A 359 -10.85 41.71 -20.90
C ALA A 359 -10.55 41.52 -22.40
N ALA A 360 -11.53 41.80 -23.28
CA ALA A 360 -11.47 41.49 -24.70
C ALA A 360 -10.21 42.05 -25.40
N ALA A 361 -9.74 43.24 -25.01
CA ALA A 361 -8.57 43.89 -25.56
C ALA A 361 -7.23 43.16 -25.23
N ARG A 362 -7.24 42.27 -24.25
CA ARG A 362 -6.04 41.51 -23.78
C ARG A 362 -6.07 40.04 -24.17
N ARG A 363 -7.16 39.58 -24.81
CA ARG A 363 -7.31 38.17 -25.20
C ARG A 363 -6.32 37.79 -26.29
N GLN A 364 -5.49 36.81 -26.00
CA GLN A 364 -4.52 36.28 -26.98
C GLN A 364 -4.07 34.91 -26.47
N ILE A 365 -3.92 33.93 -27.36
CA ILE A 365 -3.35 32.63 -27.04
C ILE A 365 -2.15 32.40 -27.97
N ALA A 366 -1.05 31.91 -27.44
CA ALA A 366 0.09 31.48 -28.24
C ALA A 366 0.40 29.99 -27.91
N VAL A 367 0.59 29.20 -28.97
CA VAL A 367 0.93 27.80 -28.91
C VAL A 367 2.18 27.54 -29.71
N THR A 368 3.17 26.95 -29.07
CA THR A 368 4.40 26.52 -29.74
C THR A 368 4.69 25.08 -29.36
N ALA A 369 4.95 24.24 -30.37
CA ALA A 369 5.43 22.90 -30.12
C ALA A 369 6.46 22.49 -31.18
N TYR A 370 7.54 21.90 -30.73
CA TYR A 370 8.62 21.45 -31.62
C TYR A 370 9.44 20.33 -31.01
N LEU A 371 10.06 19.54 -31.88
CA LEU A 371 10.97 18.47 -31.48
C LEU A 371 12.35 19.06 -31.22
N HIS A 372 12.77 19.18 -29.96
CA HIS A 372 14.06 19.77 -29.57
C HIS A 372 15.23 18.82 -29.82
N ALA A 373 15.04 17.48 -29.66
CA ALA A 373 16.00 16.44 -29.94
C ALA A 373 15.27 15.20 -30.43
N ALA A 374 15.96 14.20 -30.94
CA ALA A 374 15.37 12.99 -31.50
C ALA A 374 14.28 12.32 -30.63
N ARG A 375 14.30 12.57 -29.31
CA ARG A 375 13.37 11.99 -28.33
C ARG A 375 12.76 13.01 -27.35
N LEU A 376 12.81 14.29 -27.65
CA LEU A 376 12.38 15.32 -26.72
C LEU A 376 11.44 16.30 -27.41
N LEU A 377 10.16 16.25 -27.05
CA LEU A 377 9.13 17.14 -27.53
C LEU A 377 8.90 18.26 -26.51
N LEU A 378 8.94 19.51 -26.94
CA LEU A 378 8.62 20.69 -26.15
C LEU A 378 7.31 21.28 -26.60
N ILE A 379 6.43 21.57 -25.66
CA ILE A 379 5.13 22.21 -25.85
C ILE A 379 5.06 23.43 -24.94
N GLU A 380 4.71 24.56 -25.46
CA GLU A 380 4.50 25.80 -24.70
C GLU A 380 3.16 26.42 -25.08
N VAL A 381 2.34 26.73 -24.10
CA VAL A 381 1.09 27.45 -24.26
C VAL A 381 1.09 28.68 -23.37
N GLU A 382 0.81 29.82 -23.94
CA GLU A 382 0.73 31.11 -23.23
C GLU A 382 -0.65 31.72 -23.41
N ASN A 383 -1.17 32.31 -22.36
CA ASN A 383 -2.40 33.08 -22.38
C ASN A 383 -2.40 34.15 -21.28
N PRO A 384 -3.03 35.31 -21.48
CA PRO A 384 -3.29 36.27 -20.43
C PRO A 384 -4.35 35.74 -19.47
N PHE A 385 -4.32 36.18 -18.23
CA PHE A 385 -5.34 35.88 -17.23
C PHE A 385 -5.59 37.10 -16.31
N ASP A 386 -6.84 37.24 -15.86
CA ASP A 386 -7.28 38.27 -14.92
C ASP A 386 -7.78 37.60 -13.63
N GLY A 387 -6.90 37.06 -12.84
CA GLY A 387 -7.33 36.37 -11.61
C GLY A 387 -6.20 36.02 -10.66
N THR A 388 -6.57 35.60 -9.48
CA THR A 388 -5.64 35.02 -8.52
C THR A 388 -5.50 33.53 -8.79
N VAL A 389 -4.30 33.09 -9.11
CA VAL A 389 -3.97 31.67 -9.15
C VAL A 389 -3.93 31.18 -7.72
N LYS A 390 -4.83 30.23 -7.37
CA LYS A 390 -4.82 29.58 -6.04
C LYS A 390 -3.95 28.34 -6.14
N GLU A 391 -2.74 28.47 -5.67
CA GLU A 391 -1.78 27.39 -5.56
C GLU A 391 -1.55 27.05 -4.07
N ASN A 392 -1.57 25.76 -3.72
CA ASN A 392 -1.25 25.26 -2.39
C ASN A 392 -0.32 24.06 -2.57
N ASP A 393 0.91 24.14 -2.08
CA ASP A 393 1.94 23.10 -2.19
C ASP A 393 2.15 22.56 -3.63
N GLY A 394 2.18 23.46 -4.62
CA GLY A 394 2.35 23.12 -6.04
C GLY A 394 1.11 22.54 -6.72
N VAL A 395 -0.05 22.51 -6.06
CA VAL A 395 -1.32 22.06 -6.62
C VAL A 395 -2.19 23.27 -6.98
N PHE A 396 -2.52 23.39 -8.27
CA PHE A 396 -3.43 24.43 -8.77
C PHE A 396 -4.88 24.04 -8.49
N ARG A 397 -5.64 24.92 -7.83
CA ARG A 397 -7.07 24.69 -7.57
C ARG A 397 -7.94 25.21 -8.71
N SER A 398 -8.94 24.42 -9.09
CA SER A 398 -9.93 24.85 -10.09
C SER A 398 -10.75 26.02 -9.58
N SER A 399 -10.97 27.01 -10.43
CA SER A 399 -11.92 28.11 -10.17
C SER A 399 -13.40 27.70 -10.24
N LYS A 400 -13.71 26.55 -10.90
CA LYS A 400 -15.08 26.10 -11.20
C LYS A 400 -15.67 25.11 -10.22
N ARG A 401 -14.87 24.26 -9.56
CA ARG A 401 -15.36 23.20 -8.64
C ARG A 401 -14.60 23.29 -7.32
N LYS A 402 -15.24 22.95 -6.21
CA LYS A 402 -14.56 22.68 -4.94
C LYS A 402 -13.70 21.42 -5.13
N GLY A 403 -12.45 21.60 -5.59
CA GLY A 403 -11.50 20.52 -5.83
C GLY A 403 -10.26 20.99 -6.60
N ASP A 404 -9.30 20.10 -6.69
CA ASP A 404 -8.03 20.35 -7.39
C ASP A 404 -8.24 20.46 -8.92
N GLY A 405 -7.46 21.31 -9.58
CA GLY A 405 -7.51 21.49 -11.03
C GLY A 405 -7.00 20.22 -11.75
N VAL A 406 -7.92 19.37 -12.17
CA VAL A 406 -7.62 18.06 -12.75
C VAL A 406 -6.78 18.13 -14.03
N GLY A 407 -7.00 19.18 -14.85
CA GLY A 407 -6.32 19.31 -16.16
C GLY A 407 -4.81 19.48 -16.06
N LEU A 408 -4.31 20.42 -15.24
CA LEU A 408 -2.87 20.65 -15.07
C LEU A 408 -2.18 19.51 -14.30
N GLN A 409 -2.89 18.85 -13.39
CA GLN A 409 -2.38 17.64 -12.72
C GLN A 409 -2.22 16.48 -13.71
N SER A 410 -3.18 16.28 -14.61
CA SER A 410 -3.09 15.28 -15.68
C SER A 410 -1.88 15.56 -16.58
N VAL A 411 -1.65 16.82 -16.97
CA VAL A 411 -0.48 17.23 -17.76
C VAL A 411 0.82 16.93 -17.03
N ARG A 412 0.91 17.25 -15.73
CA ARG A 412 2.09 16.94 -14.90
C ARG A 412 2.35 15.44 -14.83
N HIS A 413 1.31 14.66 -14.57
CA HIS A 413 1.42 13.21 -14.47
C HIS A 413 1.89 12.57 -15.79
N ILE A 414 1.36 13.03 -16.93
CA ILE A 414 1.77 12.55 -18.25
C ILE A 414 3.24 12.90 -18.51
N ALA A 415 3.66 14.14 -18.22
CA ALA A 415 5.04 14.56 -18.40
C ALA A 415 6.02 13.73 -17.55
N GLU A 416 5.71 13.52 -16.26
CA GLU A 416 6.52 12.71 -15.36
C GLU A 416 6.58 11.24 -15.79
N ARG A 417 5.45 10.66 -16.23
CA ARG A 417 5.38 9.28 -16.73
C ARG A 417 6.22 9.08 -17.98
N SER A 418 6.28 10.06 -18.87
CA SER A 418 7.14 10.02 -20.06
C SER A 418 8.63 10.27 -19.74
N GLY A 419 9.02 10.49 -18.49
CA GLY A 419 10.38 10.84 -18.10
C GLY A 419 10.77 12.28 -18.48
N GLY A 420 9.78 13.14 -18.74
CA GLY A 420 9.91 14.56 -18.98
C GLY A 420 9.61 15.41 -17.76
N ALA A 421 9.18 16.65 -17.98
CA ALA A 421 8.85 17.61 -16.92
C ALA A 421 7.77 18.61 -17.38
N SER A 422 7.07 19.21 -16.43
CA SER A 422 6.16 20.32 -16.69
C SER A 422 6.43 21.48 -15.75
N THR A 423 6.34 22.71 -16.27
CA THR A 423 6.52 23.95 -15.51
C THR A 423 5.38 24.90 -15.83
N PHE A 424 4.74 25.42 -14.81
CA PHE A 424 3.66 26.38 -14.92
C PHE A 424 4.10 27.66 -14.21
N THR A 425 4.12 28.77 -14.94
CA THR A 425 4.51 30.07 -14.41
C THR A 425 3.43 31.11 -14.69
N TYR A 426 3.25 32.04 -13.77
CA TYR A 426 2.29 33.12 -13.90
C TYR A 426 2.97 34.41 -13.42
N GLN A 427 3.21 35.31 -14.37
CA GLN A 427 3.90 36.58 -14.13
C GLN A 427 3.31 37.63 -15.05
N ASP A 428 3.19 38.88 -14.58
CA ASP A 428 2.74 40.05 -15.36
C ASP A 428 1.39 39.85 -16.08
N GLY A 429 0.49 39.06 -15.48
CA GLY A 429 -0.84 38.78 -16.04
C GLY A 429 -0.81 37.81 -17.23
N VAL A 430 0.28 37.07 -17.41
CA VAL A 430 0.42 36.01 -18.42
C VAL A 430 0.67 34.67 -17.69
N PHE A 431 -0.12 33.67 -18.03
CA PHE A 431 0.09 32.29 -17.65
C PHE A 431 0.84 31.55 -18.76
N ARG A 432 1.89 30.86 -18.40
CA ARG A 432 2.75 30.11 -19.33
C ARG A 432 2.90 28.67 -18.82
N ALA A 433 2.46 27.74 -19.65
CA ALA A 433 2.63 26.31 -19.41
C ALA A 433 3.70 25.77 -20.37
N ARG A 434 4.75 25.18 -19.82
CA ARG A 434 5.81 24.49 -20.56
C ARG A 434 5.79 23.02 -20.19
N VAL A 435 5.73 22.16 -21.19
CA VAL A 435 5.72 20.71 -21.02
C VAL A 435 6.78 20.09 -21.90
N MET A 436 7.52 19.19 -21.31
CA MET A 436 8.55 18.40 -21.96
C MET A 436 8.12 16.94 -21.89
N LEU A 437 7.95 16.30 -23.04
CA LEU A 437 7.68 14.88 -23.14
C LEU A 437 8.88 14.18 -23.74
N ARG A 438 9.22 13.02 -23.18
CA ARG A 438 10.33 12.20 -23.65
C ARG A 438 9.79 10.88 -24.18
N GLY A 439 10.26 10.47 -25.37
CA GLY A 439 9.89 9.22 -26.02
C GLY A 439 10.97 8.15 -25.98
#